data_229bc1692001d19f9fc82b00e16405d3
#
_entry.id   229bc1692001d19f9fc82b00e16405d3
#
_cell.length_a   1.000
_cell.length_b   1.000
_cell.length_c   1.000
_cell.angle_alpha   90.00
_cell.angle_beta   90.00
_cell.angle_gamma   90.00
#
_symmetry.space_group_name_H-M   'P 1'
#
loop_
_entity.id
_entity.type
_entity.pdbx_description
1 polymer ?
#
loop_
_entity_poly.entity_id
_entity_poly.type
_entity_poly.pdbx_seq_one_letter_code
_entity_poly.pdbx_strand_id
1 'polypeptide(L)'
;TTGADVNLTGNTQINPTGAGSAAVVTELAGGTTEFFGTTKITTAGDSGKWGRGSGSDIGAHGVYNKSGTTNFHGNLFIDTTGQDATAIHALSGQVNLNHYSDGTEALAVITTAKDNAHDIYNNKATVNAESHVKIVTAGTAASAVKVDGASTTTLNGRNYLTTSGDKAHGIEVYAAATSKGSEEKAAQVKVGGDSTVYTQGNQSQGVYTDMLDA
;
A
#
# COMPACT_ATOMS: atom_id res chain seq x y z
N THR A 1 -7.64 -2.26 25.44
CA THR A 1 -8.21 -3.15 24.42
C THR A 1 -7.12 -4.12 23.99
N THR A 2 -7.34 -5.42 24.28
CA THR A 2 -6.46 -6.49 23.81
C THR A 2 -6.74 -6.73 22.34
N GLY A 3 -5.75 -6.49 21.48
CA GLY A 3 -5.78 -6.86 20.06
C GLY A 3 -5.69 -8.38 19.89
N ALA A 4 -5.97 -8.87 18.69
CA ALA A 4 -5.69 -10.24 18.29
C ALA A 4 -4.37 -10.26 17.51
N ASP A 5 -3.49 -11.20 17.85
CA ASP A 5 -2.19 -11.33 17.21
C ASP A 5 -2.14 -12.60 16.36
N VAL A 6 -1.60 -12.46 15.13
CA VAL A 6 -1.37 -13.57 14.21
C VAL A 6 0.11 -13.60 13.84
N ASN A 7 0.79 -14.73 14.08
CA ASN A 7 2.20 -14.92 13.79
C ASN A 7 2.39 -16.06 12.78
N LEU A 8 2.89 -15.74 11.60
CA LEU A 8 3.20 -16.66 10.52
C LEU A 8 4.71 -16.80 10.40
N THR A 9 5.27 -17.87 10.97
CA THR A 9 6.73 -18.04 11.16
C THR A 9 7.46 -18.66 9.96
N GLY A 10 6.71 -19.20 8.99
CA GLY A 10 7.27 -19.80 7.77
C GLY A 10 6.98 -18.97 6.51
N ASN A 11 7.43 -19.50 5.37
CA ASN A 11 7.04 -18.92 4.09
C ASN A 11 5.52 -19.03 3.90
N THR A 12 4.90 -17.95 3.47
CA THR A 12 3.44 -17.84 3.38
C THR A 12 3.03 -17.56 1.94
N GLN A 13 1.99 -18.26 1.46
CA GLN A 13 1.36 -17.99 0.17
C GLN A 13 -0.15 -17.81 0.35
N ILE A 14 -0.71 -16.71 -0.20
CA ILE A 14 -2.11 -16.33 -0.05
C ILE A 14 -2.65 -15.92 -1.43
N ASN A 15 -3.67 -16.61 -1.95
CA ASN A 15 -4.18 -16.42 -3.31
C ASN A 15 -5.71 -16.33 -3.36
N PRO A 16 -6.34 -15.28 -2.84
CA PRO A 16 -7.77 -15.07 -3.03
C PRO A 16 -8.10 -14.68 -4.48
N THR A 17 -9.16 -15.24 -5.04
CA THR A 17 -9.59 -14.98 -6.42
C THR A 17 -10.97 -14.32 -6.53
N GLY A 18 -11.69 -14.23 -5.41
CA GLY A 18 -13.03 -13.65 -5.37
C GLY A 18 -13.03 -12.12 -5.43
N ALA A 19 -14.04 -11.54 -6.09
CA ALA A 19 -14.25 -10.09 -6.03
C ALA A 19 -14.43 -9.63 -4.56
N GLY A 20 -13.81 -8.52 -4.18
CA GLY A 20 -13.85 -7.99 -2.83
C GLY A 20 -13.09 -8.83 -1.77
N SER A 21 -12.29 -9.82 -2.20
CA SER A 21 -11.56 -10.70 -1.28
C SER A 21 -10.11 -10.25 -1.11
N ALA A 22 -9.81 -9.53 -0.04
CA ALA A 22 -8.44 -9.17 0.30
C ALA A 22 -7.66 -10.39 0.85
N ALA A 23 -6.34 -10.42 0.60
CA ALA A 23 -5.50 -11.51 1.07
C ALA A 23 -5.15 -11.39 2.55
N VAL A 24 -4.78 -10.20 2.99
CA VAL A 24 -4.45 -9.89 4.40
C VAL A 24 -5.34 -8.75 4.87
N VAL A 25 -6.03 -8.95 5.99
CA VAL A 25 -6.90 -7.93 6.59
C VAL A 25 -6.56 -7.76 8.05
N THR A 26 -6.18 -6.53 8.45
CA THR A 26 -5.94 -6.17 9.85
C THR A 26 -6.92 -5.05 10.23
N GLU A 27 -7.96 -5.38 11.01
CA GLU A 27 -9.06 -4.46 11.31
C GLU A 27 -9.09 -3.97 12.76
N LEU A 28 -8.52 -4.72 13.70
CA LEU A 28 -8.61 -4.41 15.12
C LEU A 28 -7.52 -3.44 15.56
N ALA A 29 -7.90 -2.35 16.19
CA ALA A 29 -6.96 -1.47 16.88
C ALA A 29 -6.20 -2.27 17.96
N GLY A 30 -4.87 -2.21 17.95
CA GLY A 30 -4.00 -2.98 18.84
C GLY A 30 -3.80 -4.44 18.43
N GLY A 31 -4.39 -4.91 17.33
CA GLY A 31 -4.08 -6.21 16.74
C GLY A 31 -2.80 -6.15 15.89
N THR A 32 -2.07 -7.27 15.84
CA THR A 32 -0.84 -7.38 15.07
C THR A 32 -0.87 -8.61 14.18
N THR A 33 -0.48 -8.44 12.91
CA THR A 33 -0.26 -9.55 11.97
C THR A 33 1.21 -9.55 11.55
N GLU A 34 1.92 -10.64 11.85
CA GLU A 34 3.36 -10.81 11.65
C GLU A 34 3.66 -11.90 10.63
N PHE A 35 4.50 -11.59 9.65
CA PHE A 35 5.01 -12.53 8.65
C PHE A 35 6.53 -12.59 8.77
N PHE A 36 7.09 -13.74 9.19
CA PHE A 36 8.54 -13.87 9.46
C PHE A 36 9.34 -14.52 8.33
N GLY A 37 8.69 -14.99 7.27
CA GLY A 37 9.37 -15.58 6.11
C GLY A 37 9.08 -14.82 4.83
N THR A 38 9.40 -15.44 3.71
CA THR A 38 8.97 -14.92 2.39
C THR A 38 7.46 -15.01 2.25
N THR A 39 6.81 -13.89 1.99
CA THR A 39 5.36 -13.83 1.79
C THR A 39 5.04 -13.56 0.32
N LYS A 40 4.18 -14.41 -0.26
CA LYS A 40 3.65 -14.24 -1.62
C LYS A 40 2.14 -14.07 -1.58
N ILE A 41 1.67 -12.98 -2.17
CA ILE A 41 0.26 -12.63 -2.25
C ILE A 41 -0.11 -12.45 -3.72
N THR A 42 -1.17 -13.13 -4.17
CA THR A 42 -1.74 -12.93 -5.50
C THR A 42 -3.24 -12.73 -5.38
N THR A 43 -3.76 -11.59 -5.83
CA THR A 43 -5.20 -11.34 -5.87
C THR A 43 -5.67 -11.15 -7.31
N ALA A 44 -6.79 -11.78 -7.71
CA ALA A 44 -7.33 -11.70 -9.07
C ALA A 44 -8.71 -11.06 -9.15
N GLY A 45 -9.37 -10.82 -8.01
CA GLY A 45 -10.70 -10.22 -7.97
C GLY A 45 -10.66 -8.70 -8.11
N ASP A 46 -11.70 -8.13 -8.72
CA ASP A 46 -11.93 -6.69 -8.73
C ASP A 46 -12.38 -6.23 -7.35
N SER A 47 -11.96 -5.02 -6.93
CA SER A 47 -12.42 -4.46 -5.66
C SER A 47 -13.91 -4.09 -5.68
N GLY A 48 -14.47 -3.80 -6.83
CA GLY A 48 -15.88 -3.52 -7.04
C GLY A 48 -16.43 -2.38 -6.16
N LYS A 49 -17.40 -1.64 -6.67
CA LYS A 49 -18.22 -0.74 -5.83
C LYS A 49 -19.25 -1.60 -5.10
N TRP A 50 -18.87 -2.26 -4.03
CA TRP A 50 -19.85 -2.93 -3.17
C TRP A 50 -20.76 -1.87 -2.56
N GLY A 51 -22.07 -2.09 -2.75
CA GLY A 51 -23.09 -1.09 -2.46
C GLY A 51 -22.95 -0.52 -1.06
N ARG A 52 -23.08 0.79 -0.98
CA ARG A 52 -23.21 1.56 0.25
C ARG A 52 -24.29 0.94 1.14
N GLY A 53 -23.91 0.15 2.13
CA GLY A 53 -24.93 -0.43 3.00
C GLY A 53 -24.45 -1.15 4.25
N SER A 54 -23.29 -1.67 4.30
CA SER A 54 -22.81 -2.36 5.51
C SER A 54 -21.29 -2.38 5.61
N GLY A 55 -20.70 -1.31 6.02
CA GLY A 55 -19.46 -1.23 6.82
C GLY A 55 -18.19 -2.05 6.46
N SER A 56 -18.12 -2.75 5.33
CA SER A 56 -16.98 -3.61 5.01
C SER A 56 -16.64 -3.63 3.52
N ASP A 57 -16.40 -2.46 2.93
CA ASP A 57 -15.81 -2.39 1.58
C ASP A 57 -14.30 -2.70 1.69
N ILE A 58 -13.95 -3.96 1.95
CA ILE A 58 -12.56 -4.38 2.09
C ILE A 58 -11.85 -4.34 0.73
N GLY A 59 -12.55 -4.60 -0.37
CA GLY A 59 -11.94 -4.67 -1.70
C GLY A 59 -11.08 -5.92 -1.89
N ALA A 60 -10.61 -6.17 -3.11
CA ALA A 60 -9.74 -7.30 -3.44
C ALA A 60 -8.26 -6.91 -3.34
N HIS A 61 -7.89 -6.27 -2.25
CA HIS A 61 -6.53 -5.79 -2.01
C HIS A 61 -5.57 -6.92 -1.62
N GLY A 62 -4.27 -6.74 -1.89
CA GLY A 62 -3.23 -7.64 -1.35
C GLY A 62 -3.19 -7.55 0.18
N VAL A 63 -2.97 -6.36 0.70
CA VAL A 63 -3.01 -6.03 2.13
C VAL A 63 -4.01 -4.92 2.36
N TYR A 64 -4.98 -5.14 3.24
CA TYR A 64 -5.92 -4.12 3.70
C TYR A 64 -5.74 -3.88 5.19
N ASN A 65 -5.07 -2.80 5.54
CA ASN A 65 -4.85 -2.42 6.93
C ASN A 65 -5.82 -1.30 7.33
N LYS A 66 -6.92 -1.67 7.97
CA LYS A 66 -7.95 -0.75 8.43
C LYS A 66 -7.57 -0.13 9.78
N SER A 67 -6.87 -0.91 10.63
CA SER A 67 -6.38 -0.51 11.94
C SER A 67 -5.35 -1.53 12.43
N GLY A 68 -4.64 -1.26 13.52
CA GLY A 68 -3.62 -2.18 14.04
C GLY A 68 -2.32 -2.13 13.24
N THR A 69 -1.53 -3.20 13.31
CA THR A 69 -0.20 -3.26 12.70
C THR A 69 -0.05 -4.51 11.85
N THR A 70 0.46 -4.37 10.64
CA THR A 70 0.88 -5.49 9.77
C THR A 70 2.36 -5.38 9.52
N ASN A 71 3.12 -6.42 9.87
CA ASN A 71 4.58 -6.47 9.74
C ASN A 71 5.01 -7.61 8.80
N PHE A 72 5.87 -7.30 7.85
CA PHE A 72 6.55 -8.27 7.01
C PHE A 72 8.03 -8.23 7.36
N HIS A 73 8.54 -9.34 7.93
CA HIS A 73 9.95 -9.53 8.26
C HIS A 73 10.58 -10.49 7.24
N GLY A 74 10.84 -10.01 6.05
CA GLY A 74 11.40 -10.78 4.95
C GLY A 74 10.91 -10.33 3.59
N ASN A 75 11.18 -11.13 2.57
CA ASN A 75 10.77 -10.79 1.21
C ASN A 75 9.24 -10.77 1.08
N LEU A 76 8.73 -9.76 0.40
CA LEU A 76 7.31 -9.61 0.12
C LEU A 76 7.09 -9.53 -1.41
N PHE A 77 6.23 -10.38 -1.92
CA PHE A 77 5.81 -10.38 -3.32
C PHE A 77 4.30 -10.21 -3.37
N ILE A 78 3.81 -9.11 -3.94
CA ILE A 78 2.38 -8.87 -4.14
C ILE A 78 2.13 -8.68 -5.63
N ASP A 79 1.15 -9.41 -6.15
CA ASP A 79 0.65 -9.27 -7.51
C ASP A 79 -0.88 -9.15 -7.49
N THR A 80 -1.41 -7.99 -7.89
CA THR A 80 -2.85 -7.74 -7.98
C THR A 80 -3.24 -7.50 -9.44
N THR A 81 -4.22 -8.26 -9.93
CA THR A 81 -4.69 -8.18 -11.31
C THR A 81 -6.13 -7.67 -11.45
N GLY A 82 -6.76 -7.30 -10.35
CA GLY A 82 -8.12 -6.76 -10.32
C GLY A 82 -8.18 -5.25 -10.48
N GLN A 83 -9.30 -4.76 -11.04
CA GLN A 83 -9.60 -3.33 -11.12
C GLN A 83 -9.85 -2.77 -9.71
N ASP A 84 -9.36 -1.55 -9.44
CA ASP A 84 -9.43 -0.89 -8.14
C ASP A 84 -8.81 -1.73 -6.98
N ALA A 85 -8.04 -2.78 -7.29
CA ALA A 85 -7.44 -3.72 -6.34
C ALA A 85 -6.01 -3.29 -5.98
N THR A 86 -5.88 -2.44 -4.99
CA THR A 86 -4.59 -1.92 -4.49
C THR A 86 -3.76 -3.02 -3.83
N ALA A 87 -2.45 -3.03 -4.06
CA ALA A 87 -1.60 -4.04 -3.45
C ALA A 87 -1.48 -3.86 -1.93
N ILE A 88 -1.17 -2.66 -1.45
CA ILE A 88 -1.17 -2.30 -0.02
C ILE A 88 -2.09 -1.10 0.18
N HIS A 89 -3.26 -1.33 0.77
CA HIS A 89 -4.21 -0.28 1.13
C HIS A 89 -4.23 -0.08 2.64
N ALA A 90 -3.66 1.03 3.11
CA ALA A 90 -3.58 1.37 4.52
C ALA A 90 -4.53 2.54 4.83
N LEU A 91 -5.59 2.28 5.61
CA LEU A 91 -6.58 3.30 6.04
C LEU A 91 -6.27 3.90 7.40
N SER A 92 -5.65 3.12 8.30
CA SER A 92 -5.25 3.54 9.62
C SER A 92 -4.23 2.55 10.19
N GLY A 93 -3.61 2.87 11.33
CA GLY A 93 -2.61 2.00 11.92
C GLY A 93 -1.28 2.01 11.18
N GLN A 94 -0.65 0.85 11.06
CA GLN A 94 0.71 0.77 10.54
C GLN A 94 0.93 -0.44 9.63
N VAL A 95 1.67 -0.27 8.54
CA VAL A 95 2.20 -1.36 7.71
C VAL A 95 3.71 -1.19 7.61
N ASN A 96 4.46 -2.24 7.96
CA ASN A 96 5.91 -2.23 7.96
C ASN A 96 6.47 -3.32 7.04
N LEU A 97 7.35 -2.93 6.13
CA LEU A 97 8.13 -3.80 5.27
C LEU A 97 9.56 -3.79 5.79
N ASN A 98 9.88 -4.74 6.68
CA ASN A 98 11.13 -4.79 7.42
C ASN A 98 12.15 -5.71 6.72
N HIS A 99 13.40 -5.61 7.14
CA HIS A 99 14.41 -6.64 6.90
C HIS A 99 14.05 -7.94 7.64
N TYR A 100 14.73 -9.04 7.29
CA TYR A 100 14.63 -10.26 8.09
C TYR A 100 15.06 -10.01 9.52
N SER A 101 14.56 -10.81 10.46
CA SER A 101 14.84 -10.66 11.89
C SER A 101 16.33 -10.83 12.26
N ASP A 102 17.11 -11.45 11.39
CA ASP A 102 18.58 -11.56 11.51
C ASP A 102 19.36 -10.38 10.91
N GLY A 103 18.65 -9.36 10.41
CA GLY A 103 19.22 -8.18 9.78
C GLY A 103 19.53 -8.34 8.30
N THR A 104 19.25 -9.51 7.69
CA THR A 104 19.40 -9.69 6.25
C THR A 104 18.45 -8.76 5.51
N GLU A 105 18.95 -8.07 4.46
CA GLU A 105 18.15 -7.17 3.64
C GLU A 105 17.00 -7.92 2.97
N ALA A 106 15.81 -7.33 2.99
CA ALA A 106 14.62 -7.86 2.34
C ALA A 106 14.26 -7.04 1.10
N LEU A 107 13.50 -7.66 0.19
CA LEU A 107 13.00 -7.06 -1.03
C LEU A 107 11.47 -7.16 -1.07
N ALA A 108 10.80 -6.06 -1.23
CA ALA A 108 9.39 -6.00 -1.57
C ALA A 108 9.22 -5.76 -3.08
N VAL A 109 8.59 -6.71 -3.78
CA VAL A 109 8.19 -6.57 -5.19
C VAL A 109 6.68 -6.49 -5.25
N ILE A 110 6.17 -5.38 -5.72
CA ILE A 110 4.75 -5.07 -5.72
C ILE A 110 4.33 -4.75 -7.15
N THR A 111 3.30 -5.41 -7.63
CA THR A 111 2.81 -5.27 -9.01
C THR A 111 1.29 -5.11 -9.02
N THR A 112 0.81 -4.11 -9.75
CA THR A 112 -0.61 -3.93 -10.06
C THR A 112 -0.82 -3.74 -11.56
N ALA A 113 -1.92 -4.30 -12.11
CA ALA A 113 -2.09 -4.37 -13.56
C ALA A 113 -3.28 -3.58 -14.11
N LYS A 114 -4.23 -3.15 -13.27
CA LYS A 114 -5.50 -2.56 -13.71
C LYS A 114 -5.67 -1.12 -13.24
N ASP A 115 -6.69 -0.47 -13.83
CA ASP A 115 -7.01 0.94 -13.55
C ASP A 115 -7.33 1.16 -12.08
N ASN A 116 -6.89 2.31 -11.55
CA ASN A 116 -7.01 2.74 -10.15
C ASN A 116 -6.43 1.74 -9.12
N ALA A 117 -5.69 0.73 -9.56
CA ALA A 117 -5.04 -0.25 -8.69
C ALA A 117 -3.65 0.27 -8.29
N HIS A 118 -3.58 1.09 -7.25
CA HIS A 118 -2.31 1.60 -6.73
C HIS A 118 -1.47 0.48 -6.12
N ASP A 119 -0.15 0.60 -6.14
CA ASP A 119 0.70 -0.37 -5.42
C ASP A 119 0.69 -0.10 -3.91
N ILE A 120 0.96 1.13 -3.49
CA ILE A 120 0.79 1.56 -2.10
C ILE A 120 -0.19 2.72 -2.06
N TYR A 121 -1.35 2.52 -1.41
CA TYR A 121 -2.29 3.58 -1.11
C TYR A 121 -2.41 3.77 0.39
N ASN A 122 -1.93 4.91 0.88
CA ASN A 122 -1.93 5.26 2.29
C ASN A 122 -2.89 6.42 2.55
N ASN A 123 -3.95 6.15 3.30
CA ASN A 123 -4.95 7.14 3.68
C ASN A 123 -5.12 7.15 5.20
N LYS A 124 -4.48 8.10 5.88
CA LYS A 124 -4.49 8.27 7.35
C LYS A 124 -3.75 7.19 8.15
N ALA A 125 -2.81 6.47 7.54
CA ALA A 125 -1.98 5.46 8.19
C ALA A 125 -0.50 5.83 8.18
N THR A 126 0.33 4.94 8.71
CA THR A 126 1.78 4.96 8.55
C THR A 126 2.22 3.74 7.75
N VAL A 127 2.97 3.95 6.67
CA VAL A 127 3.61 2.87 5.91
C VAL A 127 5.12 3.09 5.96
N ASN A 128 5.86 2.11 6.46
CA ASN A 128 7.31 2.17 6.53
C ASN A 128 7.92 1.01 5.74
N ALA A 129 8.85 1.30 4.85
CA ALA A 129 9.64 0.31 4.16
C ALA A 129 11.13 0.52 4.47
N GLU A 130 11.68 -0.34 5.30
CA GLU A 130 13.13 -0.48 5.50
C GLU A 130 13.74 -1.36 4.40
N SER A 131 12.97 -2.32 3.88
CA SER A 131 13.33 -3.18 2.76
C SER A 131 13.53 -2.39 1.46
N HIS A 132 14.25 -3.01 0.51
CA HIS A 132 14.26 -2.51 -0.86
C HIS A 132 12.87 -2.67 -1.49
N VAL A 133 12.43 -1.67 -2.24
CA VAL A 133 11.08 -1.68 -2.84
C VAL A 133 11.19 -1.57 -4.36
N LYS A 134 10.60 -2.55 -5.05
CA LYS A 134 10.38 -2.51 -6.49
C LYS A 134 8.89 -2.51 -6.77
N ILE A 135 8.41 -1.44 -7.36
CA ILE A 135 7.00 -1.24 -7.72
C ILE A 135 6.85 -1.17 -9.24
N VAL A 136 5.83 -1.87 -9.76
CA VAL A 136 5.47 -1.82 -11.18
C VAL A 136 3.96 -1.77 -11.32
N THR A 137 3.42 -0.63 -11.77
CA THR A 137 2.00 -0.48 -12.06
C THR A 137 1.74 -0.17 -13.54
N ALA A 138 0.70 -0.75 -14.11
CA ALA A 138 0.35 -0.59 -15.52
C ALA A 138 -1.00 0.08 -15.78
N GLY A 139 -1.88 0.18 -14.80
CA GLY A 139 -3.24 0.70 -14.96
C GLY A 139 -3.30 2.23 -15.09
N THR A 140 -4.34 2.71 -15.75
CA THR A 140 -4.68 4.15 -15.80
C THR A 140 -5.00 4.67 -14.40
N ALA A 141 -4.50 5.83 -14.03
CA ALA A 141 -4.67 6.44 -12.71
C ALA A 141 -4.22 5.52 -11.54
N ALA A 142 -3.30 4.61 -11.79
CA ALA A 142 -2.77 3.65 -10.83
C ALA A 142 -1.34 4.07 -10.43
N SER A 143 -1.21 4.92 -9.43
CA SER A 143 0.08 5.45 -8.98
C SER A 143 0.87 4.41 -8.18
N ALA A 144 2.22 4.44 -8.29
CA ALA A 144 3.06 3.52 -7.53
C ALA A 144 2.93 3.75 -6.02
N VAL A 145 2.98 5.00 -5.59
CA VAL A 145 2.73 5.40 -4.20
C VAL A 145 1.73 6.54 -4.17
N LYS A 146 0.57 6.34 -3.57
CA LYS A 146 -0.45 7.37 -3.34
C LYS A 146 -0.64 7.60 -1.85
N VAL A 147 -0.64 8.86 -1.43
CA VAL A 147 -0.75 9.25 -0.03
C VAL A 147 -1.76 10.38 0.11
N ASP A 148 -2.82 10.13 0.89
CA ASP A 148 -3.89 11.08 1.13
C ASP A 148 -4.01 11.41 2.63
N GLY A 149 -4.47 12.62 2.93
CA GLY A 149 -4.82 13.02 4.30
C GLY A 149 -3.61 13.07 5.25
N ALA A 150 -3.86 12.87 6.53
CA ALA A 150 -2.82 12.93 7.58
C ALA A 150 -2.02 11.62 7.67
N SER A 151 -1.28 11.27 6.63
CA SER A 151 -0.54 10.02 6.53
C SER A 151 0.94 10.19 6.22
N THR A 152 1.72 9.20 6.60
CA THR A 152 3.16 9.19 6.31
C THR A 152 3.54 7.88 5.65
N THR A 153 4.21 7.96 4.49
CA THR A 153 4.87 6.83 3.85
C THR A 153 6.37 7.09 3.83
N THR A 154 7.16 6.16 4.35
CA THR A 154 8.62 6.24 4.40
C THR A 154 9.21 5.07 3.61
N LEU A 155 10.12 5.34 2.68
CA LEU A 155 10.82 4.37 1.86
C LEU A 155 12.33 4.55 2.11
N ASN A 156 12.90 3.80 3.07
CA ASN A 156 14.30 3.95 3.49
C ASN A 156 15.27 3.10 2.67
N GLY A 157 14.81 1.99 2.09
CA GLY A 157 15.62 1.14 1.23
C GLY A 157 15.88 1.74 -0.15
N ARG A 158 16.53 0.97 -1.04
CA ARG A 158 16.62 1.33 -2.46
C ARG A 158 15.26 1.14 -3.13
N ASN A 159 14.80 2.16 -3.85
CA ASN A 159 13.46 2.18 -4.40
C ASN A 159 13.48 2.28 -5.92
N TYR A 160 12.72 1.42 -6.59
CA TYR A 160 12.52 1.45 -8.01
C TYR A 160 11.03 1.46 -8.32
N LEU A 161 10.50 2.63 -8.70
CA LEU A 161 9.08 2.87 -8.91
C LEU A 161 8.82 3.08 -10.41
N THR A 162 8.01 2.22 -11.02
CA THR A 162 7.68 2.28 -12.45
C THR A 162 6.17 2.34 -12.64
N THR A 163 5.71 3.30 -13.45
CA THR A 163 4.31 3.37 -13.89
C THR A 163 4.25 3.47 -15.41
N SER A 164 3.30 2.81 -16.06
CA SER A 164 3.10 2.84 -17.50
C SER A 164 1.70 3.27 -17.95
N GLY A 165 0.74 3.38 -17.04
CA GLY A 165 -0.61 3.86 -17.33
C GLY A 165 -0.72 5.38 -17.48
N ASP A 166 -1.73 5.86 -18.20
CA ASP A 166 -2.05 7.27 -18.27
C ASP A 166 -2.50 7.81 -16.92
N LYS A 167 -2.08 9.02 -16.54
CA LYS A 167 -2.36 9.64 -15.23
C LYS A 167 -1.89 8.80 -14.03
N ALA A 168 -0.94 7.91 -14.25
CA ALA A 168 -0.35 7.05 -13.23
C ALA A 168 0.96 7.66 -12.74
N HIS A 169 0.92 8.33 -11.59
CA HIS A 169 2.09 9.02 -11.05
C HIS A 169 3.04 8.04 -10.35
N GLY A 170 4.32 8.37 -10.31
CA GLY A 170 5.29 7.61 -9.51
C GLY A 170 4.99 7.77 -8.02
N ILE A 171 4.96 9.02 -7.55
CA ILE A 171 4.56 9.39 -6.19
C ILE A 171 3.48 10.46 -6.29
N GLU A 172 2.34 10.21 -5.66
CA GLU A 172 1.15 11.07 -5.68
C GLU A 172 0.76 11.41 -4.24
N VAL A 173 0.73 12.70 -3.90
CA VAL A 173 0.46 13.17 -2.54
C VAL A 173 -0.64 14.21 -2.56
N TYR A 174 -1.73 13.94 -1.85
CA TYR A 174 -2.81 14.89 -1.62
C TYR A 174 -2.85 15.35 -0.16
N ALA A 175 -2.64 16.63 0.06
CA ALA A 175 -2.89 17.21 1.38
C ALA A 175 -4.42 17.28 1.62
N ALA A 176 -4.87 16.93 2.82
CA ALA A 176 -6.25 17.20 3.21
C ALA A 176 -6.49 18.72 3.24
N ALA A 177 -7.62 19.17 2.71
CA ALA A 177 -8.05 20.55 2.90
C ALA A 177 -8.28 20.76 4.41
N THR A 178 -7.45 21.58 5.04
CA THR A 178 -7.60 21.89 6.45
C THR A 178 -8.69 22.92 6.64
N SER A 179 -9.74 22.60 7.39
CA SER A 179 -10.59 23.65 7.95
C SER A 179 -9.72 24.56 8.83
N LYS A 180 -9.86 25.86 8.64
CA LYS A 180 -9.11 26.89 9.33
C LYS A 180 -9.07 26.63 10.84
N GLY A 181 -7.94 26.19 11.38
CA GLY A 181 -7.70 25.97 12.81
C GLY A 181 -7.41 24.55 13.27
N SER A 182 -7.35 23.53 12.40
CA SER A 182 -6.88 22.20 12.76
C SER A 182 -5.40 22.02 12.43
N GLU A 183 -4.60 21.58 13.40
CA GLU A 183 -3.24 21.11 13.18
C GLU A 183 -3.28 19.68 12.59
N GLU A 184 -3.91 19.49 11.44
CA GLU A 184 -3.88 18.20 10.76
C GLU A 184 -2.48 17.97 10.18
N LYS A 185 -1.94 16.78 10.46
CA LYS A 185 -0.66 16.38 9.88
C LYS A 185 -0.82 16.30 8.37
N ALA A 186 0.05 16.97 7.64
CA ALA A 186 0.09 16.88 6.19
C ALA A 186 0.41 15.46 5.70
N ALA A 187 -0.12 15.09 4.55
CA ALA A 187 0.31 13.90 3.83
C ALA A 187 1.81 14.02 3.52
N GLN A 188 2.57 12.97 3.78
CA GLN A 188 4.02 12.98 3.59
C GLN A 188 4.52 11.69 2.94
N VAL A 189 5.41 11.83 1.97
CA VAL A 189 6.27 10.75 1.48
C VAL A 189 7.72 11.12 1.76
N LYS A 190 8.43 10.24 2.47
CA LYS A 190 9.87 10.37 2.74
C LYS A 190 10.59 9.28 1.98
N VAL A 191 11.58 9.64 1.19
CA VAL A 191 12.40 8.72 0.43
C VAL A 191 13.84 8.87 0.91
N GLY A 192 14.35 7.84 1.60
CA GLY A 192 15.64 7.89 2.29
C GLY A 192 16.79 7.23 1.55
N GLY A 193 16.54 6.20 0.74
CA GLY A 193 17.55 5.49 -0.03
C GLY A 193 17.66 5.95 -1.48
N ASP A 194 18.61 5.37 -2.22
CA ASP A 194 18.73 5.59 -3.67
C ASP A 194 17.43 5.22 -4.36
N SER A 195 16.87 6.14 -5.12
CA SER A 195 15.54 5.96 -5.69
C SER A 195 15.49 6.35 -7.15
N THR A 196 14.82 5.51 -7.93
CA THR A 196 14.49 5.76 -9.33
C THR A 196 12.99 5.76 -9.51
N VAL A 197 12.46 6.82 -10.09
CA VAL A 197 11.04 6.93 -10.44
C VAL A 197 10.95 7.07 -11.96
N TYR A 198 10.24 6.15 -12.60
CA TYR A 198 10.09 6.11 -14.04
C TYR A 198 8.61 6.03 -14.43
N THR A 199 8.13 6.99 -15.22
CA THR A 199 6.74 7.06 -15.68
C THR A 199 6.69 7.14 -17.20
N GLN A 200 5.78 6.40 -17.85
CA GLN A 200 5.63 6.35 -19.30
C GLN A 200 4.28 6.85 -19.82
N GLY A 201 3.25 6.87 -18.98
CA GLY A 201 1.88 7.25 -19.39
C GLY A 201 1.71 8.72 -19.70
N ASN A 202 0.68 9.05 -20.48
CA ASN A 202 0.28 10.44 -20.73
C ASN A 202 -0.19 11.10 -19.43
N GLN A 203 0.17 12.36 -19.21
CA GLN A 203 -0.18 13.13 -18.01
C GLN A 203 0.29 12.45 -16.70
N SER A 204 1.35 11.62 -16.77
CA SER A 204 1.95 10.94 -15.63
C SER A 204 3.21 11.68 -15.18
N GLN A 205 3.28 12.06 -13.92
CA GLN A 205 4.43 12.76 -13.33
C GLN A 205 5.23 11.80 -12.44
N GLY A 206 6.56 12.00 -12.38
CA GLY A 206 7.40 11.27 -11.43
C GLY A 206 6.96 11.53 -10.00
N VAL A 207 6.74 12.80 -9.65
CA VAL A 207 6.16 13.23 -8.37
C VAL A 207 5.06 14.25 -8.63
N TYR A 208 3.89 14.00 -8.07
CA TYR A 208 2.72 14.86 -8.15
C TYR A 208 2.23 15.21 -6.74
N THR A 209 1.99 16.48 -6.50
CA THR A 209 1.44 16.96 -5.22
C THR A 209 0.29 17.92 -5.47
N ASP A 210 -0.80 17.75 -4.75
CA ASP A 210 -1.99 18.62 -4.87
C ASP A 210 -2.70 18.73 -3.52
N MET A 211 -3.67 19.63 -3.43
CA MET A 211 -4.59 19.71 -2.32
C MET A 211 -5.93 19.11 -2.73
N LEU A 212 -6.52 18.30 -1.87
CA LEU A 212 -7.91 17.89 -2.06
C LEU A 212 -8.80 19.15 -1.95
N ASP A 213 -9.56 19.45 -3.00
CA ASP A 213 -10.57 20.50 -2.95
C ASP A 213 -11.58 20.16 -1.84
N ALA A 214 -11.92 21.19 -1.03
CA ALA A 214 -12.81 21.09 0.12
C ALA A 214 -14.29 21.02 -0.29
#